data_856930eb612696a958e7ce610246048e
#
_entry.id   856930eb612696a958e7ce610246048e
#
_cell.length_a   1.000
_cell.length_b   1.000
_cell.length_c   1.000
_cell.angle_alpha   90.00
_cell.angle_beta   90.00
_cell.angle_gamma   90.00
#
_symmetry.space_group_name_H-M   'P 1'
#
loop_
_entity.id
_entity.type
_entity.pdbx_description
1 polymer ?
#
loop_
_entity_poly.entity_id
_entity_poly.type
_entity_poly.pdbx_seq_one_letter_code
_entity_poly.pdbx_strand_id
1 'polypeptide(L)'
;YLYSSQYRRDSWQLIRICLRHGYKVKDVTTWYDHINTLERLGMDTHNPIYLCPKNLRSEHNRLVELLKRRDEKERIERERNAEIQRKIQQRKDDEAKKTYPQRMSRYLDLVFSDGLIEITVLQSAEDFYNEGEIMHHCVYSNAYYAENNSLVMSAHIGDKRLETIEIDLQRLIISQSHGAYNQDTKYHNRIVSLVQRNLHKIARRANQKTENADVISA
;
A
#
# COMPACT_ATOMS: atom_id res chain seq x y z
N TYR A 1 39.33 15.84 -3.01
CA TYR A 1 38.05 15.10 -3.07
C TYR A 1 37.98 13.98 -2.01
N LEU A 2 38.27 14.31 -0.74
CA LEU A 2 38.16 13.38 0.40
C LEU A 2 37.53 14.14 1.56
N TYR A 3 36.26 14.57 1.42
CA TYR A 3 35.56 15.34 2.45
C TYR A 3 34.24 14.70 2.85
N SER A 4 34.30 13.57 3.54
CA SER A 4 33.31 13.27 4.57
C SER A 4 34.04 12.89 5.85
N SER A 5 33.64 13.48 6.97
CA SER A 5 34.28 13.32 8.29
C SER A 5 34.18 11.88 8.84
N GLN A 6 33.30 11.07 8.29
CA GLN A 6 33.11 9.67 8.65
C GLN A 6 34.20 8.77 8.05
N TYR A 7 34.63 9.04 6.81
CA TYR A 7 35.70 8.31 6.14
C TYR A 7 37.08 8.44 6.81
N ARG A 8 37.30 9.49 7.61
CA ARG A 8 38.63 9.74 8.24
C ARG A 8 38.92 8.86 9.45
N ARG A 9 37.95 8.44 10.23
CA ARG A 9 38.21 7.67 11.48
C ARG A 9 38.45 6.19 11.18
N ASP A 10 37.61 5.62 10.32
CA ASP A 10 37.71 4.18 10.00
C ASP A 10 38.88 3.88 9.06
N SER A 11 39.14 4.76 8.11
CA SER A 11 40.29 4.62 7.19
C SER A 11 41.63 4.50 7.91
N TRP A 12 41.82 5.22 9.05
CA TRP A 12 43.05 5.15 9.79
C TRP A 12 43.32 3.79 10.44
N GLN A 13 42.28 3.11 10.88
CA GLN A 13 42.39 1.73 11.37
C GLN A 13 42.83 0.77 10.27
N LEU A 14 42.23 0.86 9.10
CA LEU A 14 42.57 0.03 7.95
C LEU A 14 44.01 0.28 7.47
N ILE A 15 44.45 1.54 7.42
CA ILE A 15 45.84 1.91 7.09
C ILE A 15 46.81 1.31 8.10
N ARG A 16 46.49 1.34 9.39
CA ARG A 16 47.34 0.72 10.44
C ARG A 16 47.48 -0.79 10.25
N ILE A 17 46.45 -1.47 9.81
CA ILE A 17 46.50 -2.91 9.46
C ILE A 17 47.45 -3.11 8.30
N CYS A 18 47.30 -2.35 7.21
CA CYS A 18 48.20 -2.40 6.06
C CYS A 18 49.66 -2.21 6.45
N LEU A 19 49.97 -1.20 7.27
CA LEU A 19 51.33 -0.91 7.74
C LEU A 19 51.91 -2.07 8.56
N ARG A 20 51.14 -2.66 9.48
CA ARG A 20 51.57 -3.82 10.31
C ARG A 20 51.91 -5.03 9.45
N HIS A 21 51.23 -5.19 8.31
CA HIS A 21 51.46 -6.30 7.38
C HIS A 21 52.44 -5.94 6.22
N GLY A 22 53.10 -4.79 6.29
CA GLY A 22 54.05 -4.35 5.28
C GLY A 22 53.44 -4.07 3.91
N TYR A 23 52.10 -3.90 3.86
CA TYR A 23 51.38 -3.66 2.63
C TYR A 23 51.47 -2.18 2.22
N LYS A 24 51.96 -1.94 1.01
CA LYS A 24 52.04 -0.59 0.42
C LYS A 24 50.90 -0.37 -0.56
N VAL A 25 49.96 0.51 -0.21
CA VAL A 25 48.88 0.92 -1.13
C VAL A 25 49.48 1.80 -2.19
N LYS A 26 49.60 1.25 -3.41
CA LYS A 26 50.12 1.96 -4.60
C LYS A 26 49.06 2.77 -5.32
N ASP A 27 47.83 2.26 -5.34
CA ASP A 27 46.65 2.88 -5.96
C ASP A 27 45.57 3.05 -4.88
N VAL A 28 45.51 4.25 -4.34
CA VAL A 28 44.63 4.61 -3.24
C VAL A 28 43.17 4.54 -3.68
N THR A 29 42.83 4.97 -4.88
CA THR A 29 41.47 4.96 -5.40
C THR A 29 40.94 3.54 -5.51
N THR A 30 41.67 2.67 -6.22
CA THR A 30 41.28 1.25 -6.35
C THR A 30 41.22 0.56 -4.99
N TRP A 31 42.08 0.93 -4.02
CA TRP A 31 42.06 0.35 -2.68
C TRP A 31 40.80 0.76 -1.90
N TYR A 32 40.36 2.00 -1.97
CA TYR A 32 39.08 2.43 -1.37
C TYR A 32 37.89 1.75 -2.02
N ASP A 33 37.86 1.67 -3.33
CA ASP A 33 36.79 0.97 -4.06
C ASP A 33 36.75 -0.52 -3.70
N HIS A 34 37.92 -1.12 -3.46
CA HIS A 34 38.03 -2.50 -2.98
C HIS A 34 37.42 -2.66 -1.57
N ILE A 35 37.72 -1.76 -0.63
CA ILE A 35 37.12 -1.76 0.72
C ILE A 35 35.59 -1.62 0.62
N ASN A 36 35.08 -0.66 -0.13
CA ASN A 36 33.65 -0.48 -0.32
C ASN A 36 33.00 -1.74 -0.89
N THR A 37 33.68 -2.44 -1.78
CA THR A 37 33.19 -3.70 -2.37
C THR A 37 33.17 -4.82 -1.33
N LEU A 38 34.19 -4.91 -0.47
CA LEU A 38 34.20 -5.86 0.65
C LEU A 38 33.03 -5.60 1.61
N GLU A 39 32.81 -4.36 2.00
CA GLU A 39 31.71 -3.96 2.89
C GLU A 39 30.34 -4.34 2.28
N ARG A 40 30.11 -4.01 1.02
CA ARG A 40 28.89 -4.38 0.30
C ARG A 40 28.68 -5.90 0.20
N LEU A 41 29.77 -6.67 0.14
CA LEU A 41 29.72 -8.13 0.17
C LEU A 41 29.57 -8.70 1.59
N GLY A 42 29.63 -7.86 2.64
CA GLY A 42 29.59 -8.29 4.04
C GLY A 42 30.87 -8.97 4.51
N MET A 43 32.00 -8.72 3.82
CA MET A 43 33.29 -9.28 4.18
C MET A 43 33.99 -8.42 5.23
N ASP A 44 34.76 -9.06 6.11
CA ASP A 44 35.49 -8.36 7.18
C ASP A 44 36.65 -7.52 6.60
N THR A 45 36.45 -6.21 6.57
CA THR A 45 37.44 -5.25 6.09
C THR A 45 38.66 -5.11 7.01
N HIS A 46 38.60 -5.61 8.26
CA HIS A 46 39.73 -5.62 9.19
C HIS A 46 40.60 -6.86 9.05
N ASN A 47 40.16 -7.85 8.28
CA ASN A 47 40.97 -9.03 8.00
C ASN A 47 42.03 -8.70 6.93
N PRO A 48 43.34 -8.83 7.26
CA PRO A 48 44.42 -8.47 6.34
C PRO A 48 44.43 -9.33 5.06
N ILE A 49 43.85 -10.52 5.08
CA ILE A 49 43.74 -11.39 3.88
C ILE A 49 42.91 -10.69 2.79
N TYR A 50 41.84 -10.01 3.20
CA TYR A 50 40.97 -9.29 2.28
C TYR A 50 41.47 -7.88 2.02
N LEU A 51 41.93 -7.18 3.06
CA LEU A 51 42.34 -5.78 2.98
C LEU A 51 43.64 -5.58 2.20
N CYS A 52 44.56 -6.55 2.26
CA CYS A 52 45.93 -6.45 1.72
C CYS A 52 46.21 -7.54 0.66
N PRO A 53 45.44 -7.58 -0.44
CA PRO A 53 45.60 -8.62 -1.45
C PRO A 53 46.95 -8.47 -2.19
N LYS A 54 47.57 -9.59 -2.57
CA LYS A 54 48.82 -9.59 -3.33
C LYS A 54 48.72 -8.79 -4.64
N ASN A 55 47.59 -8.90 -5.33
CA ASN A 55 47.25 -8.14 -6.52
C ASN A 55 45.91 -7.43 -6.32
N LEU A 56 45.97 -6.17 -5.94
CA LEU A 56 44.77 -5.37 -5.61
C LEU A 56 43.79 -5.31 -6.77
N ARG A 57 44.25 -5.02 -7.98
CA ARG A 57 43.40 -4.84 -9.17
C ARG A 57 42.69 -6.13 -9.57
N SER A 58 43.41 -7.24 -9.55
CA SER A 58 42.81 -8.55 -9.88
C SER A 58 41.75 -8.96 -8.84
N GLU A 59 42.06 -8.79 -7.56
CA GLU A 59 41.13 -9.16 -6.50
C GLU A 59 39.92 -8.21 -6.45
N HIS A 60 40.13 -6.92 -6.63
CA HIS A 60 39.04 -5.96 -6.74
C HIS A 60 38.10 -6.32 -7.89
N ASN A 61 38.63 -6.60 -9.10
CA ASN A 61 37.79 -6.99 -10.23
C ASN A 61 36.99 -8.27 -9.96
N ARG A 62 37.61 -9.27 -9.30
CA ARG A 62 36.95 -10.49 -8.90
C ARG A 62 35.76 -10.23 -7.95
N LEU A 63 35.96 -9.37 -6.96
CA LEU A 63 34.93 -9.03 -6.00
C LEU A 63 33.81 -8.19 -6.61
N VAL A 64 34.13 -7.26 -7.52
CA VAL A 64 33.15 -6.49 -8.28
C VAL A 64 32.24 -7.41 -9.10
N GLU A 65 32.85 -8.42 -9.77
CA GLU A 65 32.07 -9.39 -10.53
C GLU A 65 31.15 -10.24 -9.61
N LEU A 66 31.64 -10.66 -8.46
CA LEU A 66 30.85 -11.36 -7.45
C LEU A 66 29.68 -10.51 -6.95
N LEU A 67 29.93 -9.22 -6.68
CA LEU A 67 28.93 -8.26 -6.26
C LEU A 67 27.84 -8.07 -7.32
N LYS A 68 28.23 -7.89 -8.58
CA LYS A 68 27.30 -7.79 -9.72
C LYS A 68 26.38 -9.01 -9.81
N ARG A 69 26.93 -10.22 -9.69
CA ARG A 69 26.14 -11.45 -9.73
C ARG A 69 25.16 -11.56 -8.58
N ARG A 70 25.55 -11.12 -7.38
CA ARG A 70 24.66 -11.08 -6.22
C ARG A 70 23.54 -10.07 -6.44
N ASP A 71 23.89 -8.85 -6.81
CA ASP A 71 22.92 -7.76 -7.02
C ASP A 71 21.92 -8.13 -8.12
N GLU A 72 22.37 -8.81 -9.19
CA GLU A 72 21.51 -9.31 -10.26
C GLU A 72 20.54 -10.40 -9.77
N LYS A 73 21.01 -11.36 -8.97
CA LYS A 73 20.14 -12.39 -8.38
C LYS A 73 19.07 -11.76 -7.48
N GLU A 74 19.47 -10.80 -6.62
CA GLU A 74 18.54 -10.11 -5.73
C GLU A 74 17.53 -9.24 -6.51
N ARG A 75 17.94 -8.67 -7.66
CA ARG A 75 17.04 -7.94 -8.54
C ARG A 75 15.98 -8.86 -9.14
N ILE A 76 16.40 -9.99 -9.71
CA ILE A 76 15.50 -10.98 -10.30
C ILE A 76 14.53 -11.51 -9.24
N GLU A 77 15.01 -11.81 -8.05
CA GLU A 77 14.17 -12.30 -6.95
C GLU A 77 13.14 -11.26 -6.49
N ARG A 78 13.56 -10.00 -6.37
CA ARG A 78 12.64 -8.88 -6.04
C ARG A 78 11.57 -8.70 -7.11
N GLU A 79 11.94 -8.74 -8.40
CA GLU A 79 11.00 -8.63 -9.52
C GLU A 79 9.99 -9.79 -9.51
N ARG A 80 10.47 -11.03 -9.30
CA ARG A 80 9.61 -12.19 -9.18
C ARG A 80 8.63 -12.10 -8.01
N ASN A 81 9.12 -11.69 -6.84
CA ASN A 81 8.28 -11.53 -5.66
C ASN A 81 7.24 -10.42 -5.85
N ALA A 82 7.63 -9.30 -6.48
CA ALA A 82 6.71 -8.22 -6.82
C ALA A 82 5.62 -8.69 -7.81
N GLU A 83 5.96 -9.49 -8.80
CA GLU A 83 4.98 -10.05 -9.74
C GLU A 83 4.01 -11.01 -9.04
N ILE A 84 4.50 -11.88 -8.16
CA ILE A 84 3.67 -12.79 -7.37
C ILE A 84 2.69 -11.98 -6.50
N GLN A 85 3.17 -10.95 -5.79
CA GLN A 85 2.31 -10.10 -4.97
C GLN A 85 1.24 -9.37 -5.80
N ARG A 86 1.60 -8.86 -6.97
CA ARG A 86 0.62 -8.25 -7.89
C ARG A 86 -0.47 -9.24 -8.30
N LYS A 87 -0.12 -10.47 -8.66
CA LYS A 87 -1.09 -11.52 -9.03
C LYS A 87 -2.01 -11.90 -7.86
N ILE A 88 -1.45 -12.00 -6.65
CA ILE A 88 -2.24 -12.28 -5.44
C ILE A 88 -3.23 -11.13 -5.17
N GLN A 89 -2.75 -9.89 -5.25
CA GLN A 89 -3.60 -8.72 -5.02
C GLN A 89 -4.72 -8.62 -6.07
N GLN A 90 -4.39 -8.84 -7.33
CA GLN A 90 -5.39 -8.85 -8.42
C GLN A 90 -6.47 -9.90 -8.20
N ARG A 91 -6.10 -11.14 -7.80
CA ARG A 91 -7.09 -12.19 -7.49
C ARG A 91 -8.01 -11.81 -6.34
N LYS A 92 -7.45 -11.22 -5.27
CA LYS A 92 -8.24 -10.73 -4.13
C LYS A 92 -9.23 -9.65 -4.55
N ASP A 93 -8.79 -8.73 -5.40
CA ASP A 93 -9.60 -7.66 -5.94
C ASP A 93 -10.74 -8.20 -6.82
N ASP A 94 -10.44 -9.12 -7.74
CA ASP A 94 -11.43 -9.76 -8.60
C ASP A 94 -12.46 -10.57 -7.80
N GLU A 95 -12.03 -11.24 -6.74
CA GLU A 95 -12.91 -11.96 -5.82
C GLU A 95 -13.80 -10.99 -5.02
N ALA A 96 -13.24 -9.90 -4.51
CA ALA A 96 -13.99 -8.88 -3.80
C ALA A 96 -15.07 -8.25 -4.67
N LYS A 97 -14.76 -7.93 -5.92
CA LYS A 97 -15.73 -7.42 -6.91
C LYS A 97 -16.89 -8.38 -7.14
N LYS A 98 -16.61 -9.67 -7.29
CA LYS A 98 -17.63 -10.71 -7.51
C LYS A 98 -18.49 -10.95 -6.29
N THR A 99 -17.91 -10.90 -5.09
CA THR A 99 -18.60 -11.23 -3.84
C THR A 99 -19.33 -10.04 -3.22
N TYR A 100 -19.02 -8.82 -3.63
CA TYR A 100 -19.62 -7.59 -3.07
C TYR A 100 -21.16 -7.63 -3.05
N PRO A 101 -21.86 -7.92 -4.16
CA PRO A 101 -23.32 -7.90 -4.17
C PRO A 101 -23.95 -8.93 -3.22
N GLN A 102 -23.33 -10.10 -3.09
CA GLN A 102 -23.79 -11.14 -2.15
C GLN A 102 -23.57 -10.71 -0.70
N ARG A 103 -22.37 -10.19 -0.40
CA ARG A 103 -21.99 -9.75 0.93
C ARG A 103 -22.82 -8.57 1.43
N MET A 104 -23.16 -7.64 0.55
CA MET A 104 -23.95 -6.45 0.85
C MET A 104 -25.45 -6.60 0.52
N SER A 105 -25.91 -7.79 0.10
CA SER A 105 -27.27 -8.05 -0.38
C SER A 105 -28.36 -7.48 0.53
N ARG A 106 -28.20 -7.56 1.85
CA ARG A 106 -29.15 -7.05 2.84
C ARG A 106 -29.30 -5.54 2.88
N TYR A 107 -28.39 -4.78 2.24
CA TYR A 107 -28.41 -3.32 2.22
C TYR A 107 -28.74 -2.74 0.84
N LEU A 108 -28.62 -3.52 -0.24
CA LEU A 108 -28.68 -3.00 -1.62
C LEU A 108 -30.01 -2.36 -1.98
N ASP A 109 -31.10 -2.76 -1.30
CA ASP A 109 -32.43 -2.21 -1.48
C ASP A 109 -32.74 -0.97 -0.62
N LEU A 110 -31.75 -0.51 0.17
CA LEU A 110 -31.96 0.68 1.00
C LEU A 110 -31.94 1.95 0.17
N VAL A 111 -33.02 2.70 0.28
CA VAL A 111 -33.18 4.02 -0.32
C VAL A 111 -33.64 4.99 0.77
N PHE A 112 -32.96 6.13 0.88
CA PHE A 112 -33.38 7.22 1.76
C PHE A 112 -33.77 8.40 0.91
N SER A 113 -34.97 8.94 1.12
CA SER A 113 -35.42 10.10 0.36
C SER A 113 -36.13 11.09 1.29
N ASP A 114 -36.01 12.36 0.95
CA ASP A 114 -36.77 13.44 1.58
C ASP A 114 -37.66 14.18 0.56
N GLY A 115 -37.90 13.55 -0.60
CA GLY A 115 -38.70 14.09 -1.68
C GLY A 115 -37.93 14.94 -2.70
N LEU A 116 -36.71 15.40 -2.36
CA LEU A 116 -35.83 16.12 -3.28
C LEU A 116 -34.53 15.33 -3.51
N ILE A 117 -33.89 14.88 -2.45
CA ILE A 117 -32.65 14.14 -2.47
C ILE A 117 -32.98 12.66 -2.29
N GLU A 118 -32.38 11.83 -3.11
CA GLU A 118 -32.42 10.39 -2.98
C GLU A 118 -31.01 9.87 -2.72
N ILE A 119 -30.87 8.93 -1.79
CA ILE A 119 -29.61 8.31 -1.40
C ILE A 119 -29.76 6.81 -1.56
N THR A 120 -28.95 6.22 -2.42
CA THR A 120 -28.97 4.80 -2.77
C THR A 120 -27.62 4.13 -2.48
N VAL A 121 -27.65 2.85 -2.17
CA VAL A 121 -26.42 2.05 -1.98
C VAL A 121 -25.79 1.76 -3.33
N LEU A 122 -24.46 1.82 -3.45
CA LEU A 122 -23.74 1.33 -4.62
C LEU A 122 -23.86 -0.20 -4.67
N GLN A 123 -24.32 -0.75 -5.78
CA GLN A 123 -24.73 -2.16 -5.87
C GLN A 123 -23.66 -3.09 -6.42
N SER A 124 -22.69 -2.55 -7.16
CA SER A 124 -21.67 -3.31 -7.85
C SER A 124 -20.33 -2.59 -7.90
N ALA A 125 -19.26 -3.31 -8.19
CA ALA A 125 -17.96 -2.70 -8.44
C ALA A 125 -17.97 -1.70 -9.61
N GLU A 126 -18.87 -1.88 -10.58
CA GLU A 126 -19.09 -0.95 -11.67
C GLU A 126 -19.71 0.37 -11.18
N ASP A 127 -20.62 0.31 -10.20
CA ASP A 127 -21.18 1.53 -9.58
C ASP A 127 -20.08 2.32 -8.85
N PHE A 128 -19.17 1.63 -8.16
CA PHE A 128 -18.01 2.28 -7.52
C PHE A 128 -17.10 2.95 -8.55
N TYR A 129 -16.87 2.29 -9.68
CA TYR A 129 -16.09 2.87 -10.76
C TYR A 129 -16.75 4.15 -11.30
N ASN A 130 -18.05 4.06 -11.66
CA ASN A 130 -18.81 5.19 -12.17
C ASN A 130 -18.92 6.34 -11.15
N GLU A 131 -19.08 6.01 -9.86
CA GLU A 131 -19.09 7.01 -8.78
C GLU A 131 -17.75 7.71 -8.69
N GLY A 132 -16.64 6.95 -8.72
CA GLY A 132 -15.29 7.50 -8.68
C GLY A 132 -14.96 8.42 -9.83
N GLU A 133 -15.34 8.03 -11.07
CA GLU A 133 -15.13 8.84 -12.28
C GLU A 133 -15.93 10.14 -12.25
N ILE A 134 -17.24 10.07 -11.91
CA ILE A 134 -18.11 11.25 -11.94
C ILE A 134 -17.81 12.22 -10.80
N MET A 135 -17.52 11.69 -9.62
CA MET A 135 -17.29 12.49 -8.42
C MET A 135 -15.82 12.83 -8.19
N HIS A 136 -14.91 12.29 -9.02
CA HIS A 136 -13.45 12.42 -8.85
C HIS A 136 -12.98 11.99 -7.46
N HIS A 137 -13.50 10.82 -7.01
CA HIS A 137 -13.16 10.21 -5.73
C HIS A 137 -12.36 8.92 -5.91
N CYS A 138 -11.57 8.58 -4.90
CA CYS A 138 -10.79 7.35 -4.88
C CYS A 138 -11.57 6.11 -4.39
N VAL A 139 -12.91 6.10 -4.41
CA VAL A 139 -13.73 5.01 -3.88
C VAL A 139 -13.52 3.68 -4.60
N TYR A 140 -13.28 3.70 -5.90
CA TYR A 140 -12.94 2.51 -6.67
C TYR A 140 -11.46 2.14 -6.53
N SER A 141 -10.55 3.09 -6.72
CA SER A 141 -9.10 2.85 -6.66
C SER A 141 -8.61 2.40 -5.27
N ASN A 142 -9.28 2.84 -4.21
CA ASN A 142 -9.03 2.41 -2.84
C ASN A 142 -9.83 1.14 -2.46
N ALA A 143 -10.51 0.53 -3.43
CA ALA A 143 -11.23 -0.74 -3.27
C ALA A 143 -12.24 -0.78 -2.09
N TYR A 144 -13.03 0.27 -1.89
CA TYR A 144 -14.05 0.33 -0.83
C TYR A 144 -15.06 -0.83 -0.93
N TYR A 145 -15.30 -1.36 -2.14
CA TYR A 145 -16.10 -2.57 -2.33
C TYR A 145 -15.49 -3.83 -1.69
N ALA A 146 -14.21 -3.82 -1.32
CA ALA A 146 -13.54 -4.94 -0.62
C ALA A 146 -13.67 -4.83 0.92
N GLU A 147 -14.02 -3.66 1.43
CA GLU A 147 -14.17 -3.40 2.87
C GLU A 147 -15.44 -4.08 3.42
N ASN A 148 -15.28 -4.85 4.51
CA ASN A 148 -16.40 -5.58 5.11
C ASN A 148 -17.33 -4.72 5.96
N ASN A 149 -16.79 -3.64 6.53
CA ASN A 149 -17.50 -2.78 7.47
C ASN A 149 -17.86 -1.41 6.89
N SER A 150 -17.66 -1.21 5.60
CA SER A 150 -17.98 0.03 4.90
C SER A 150 -19.20 -0.17 4.00
N LEU A 151 -20.21 0.68 4.16
CA LEU A 151 -21.36 0.80 3.28
C LEU A 151 -21.27 2.13 2.54
N VAL A 152 -21.14 2.09 1.22
CA VAL A 152 -21.03 3.30 0.41
C VAL A 152 -22.35 3.57 -0.28
N MET A 153 -22.80 4.83 -0.16
CA MET A 153 -24.04 5.32 -0.77
C MET A 153 -23.78 6.55 -1.62
N SER A 154 -24.60 6.76 -2.62
CA SER A 154 -24.59 7.95 -3.49
C SER A 154 -25.86 8.78 -3.27
N ALA A 155 -25.70 10.07 -2.98
CA ALA A 155 -26.78 11.04 -2.88
C ALA A 155 -26.95 11.76 -4.24
N HIS A 156 -28.18 11.85 -4.72
CA HIS A 156 -28.48 12.46 -6.01
C HIS A 156 -29.82 13.22 -6.03
N ILE A 157 -29.98 14.08 -7.02
CA ILE A 157 -31.24 14.72 -7.41
C ILE A 157 -31.47 14.38 -8.87
N GLY A 158 -32.45 13.51 -9.17
CA GLY A 158 -32.58 12.92 -10.48
C GLY A 158 -31.28 12.21 -10.89
N ASP A 159 -30.75 12.50 -12.05
CA ASP A 159 -29.49 11.91 -12.55
C ASP A 159 -28.22 12.61 -12.02
N LYS A 160 -28.37 13.73 -11.29
CA LYS A 160 -27.23 14.49 -10.80
C LYS A 160 -26.75 13.98 -9.46
N ARG A 161 -25.54 13.44 -9.43
CA ARG A 161 -24.84 13.07 -8.19
C ARG A 161 -24.45 14.31 -7.40
N LEU A 162 -24.58 14.23 -6.09
CA LEU A 162 -24.29 15.31 -5.14
C LEU A 162 -23.11 14.96 -4.24
N GLU A 163 -23.24 13.89 -3.47
CA GLU A 163 -22.22 13.44 -2.51
C GLU A 163 -22.14 11.92 -2.47
N THR A 164 -20.94 11.41 -2.26
CA THR A 164 -20.68 10.03 -1.91
C THR A 164 -20.52 9.93 -0.40
N ILE A 165 -21.25 9.00 0.21
CA ILE A 165 -21.33 8.84 1.65
C ILE A 165 -20.77 7.47 2.03
N GLU A 166 -19.88 7.42 2.99
CA GLU A 166 -19.41 6.19 3.62
C GLU A 166 -19.96 6.06 5.04
N ILE A 167 -20.46 4.88 5.35
CA ILE A 167 -21.01 4.53 6.67
C ILE A 167 -20.21 3.38 7.24
N ASP A 168 -19.63 3.58 8.43
CA ASP A 168 -19.03 2.51 9.23
C ASP A 168 -20.15 1.64 9.80
N LEU A 169 -20.26 0.41 9.32
CA LEU A 169 -21.29 -0.55 9.74
C LEU A 169 -21.09 -1.08 11.14
N GLN A 170 -19.88 -1.03 11.69
CA GLN A 170 -19.58 -1.50 13.02
C GLN A 170 -19.99 -0.46 14.08
N ARG A 171 -19.71 0.82 13.80
CA ARG A 171 -20.00 1.93 14.71
C ARG A 171 -21.35 2.58 14.44
N LEU A 172 -21.94 2.32 13.25
CA LEU A 172 -23.16 2.95 12.77
C LEU A 172 -23.06 4.48 12.75
N ILE A 173 -21.97 4.98 12.18
CA ILE A 173 -21.71 6.41 12.00
C ILE A 173 -21.34 6.69 10.53
N ILE A 174 -21.57 7.93 10.10
CA ILE A 174 -21.06 8.42 8.84
C ILE A 174 -19.56 8.66 9.02
N SER A 175 -18.73 7.94 8.26
CA SER A 175 -17.27 8.11 8.25
C SER A 175 -16.88 9.33 7.44
N GLN A 176 -17.53 9.50 6.28
CA GLN A 176 -17.32 10.65 5.40
C GLN A 176 -18.54 10.88 4.49
N SER A 177 -18.71 12.12 4.04
CA SER A 177 -19.70 12.53 3.03
C SER A 177 -19.14 13.71 2.27
N HIS A 178 -18.85 13.53 1.00
CA HIS A 178 -18.23 14.57 0.19
C HIS A 178 -18.78 14.58 -1.23
N GLY A 179 -18.91 15.77 -1.79
CA GLY A 179 -19.21 16.01 -3.19
C GLY A 179 -17.95 15.91 -4.07
N ALA A 180 -18.11 16.25 -5.34
CA ALA A 180 -17.02 16.16 -6.30
C ALA A 180 -15.73 16.85 -5.80
N TYR A 181 -14.57 16.24 -6.07
CA TYR A 181 -13.25 16.71 -5.60
C TYR A 181 -13.13 16.83 -4.07
N ASN A 182 -13.85 16.01 -3.31
CA ASN A 182 -13.91 16.02 -1.85
C ASN A 182 -14.38 17.36 -1.26
N GLN A 183 -15.21 18.10 -1.96
CA GLN A 183 -15.79 19.35 -1.48
C GLN A 183 -17.22 19.14 -0.99
N ASP A 184 -17.59 19.84 0.08
CA ASP A 184 -18.96 19.79 0.57
C ASP A 184 -19.89 20.52 -0.39
N THR A 185 -21.05 19.93 -0.64
CA THR A 185 -22.10 20.59 -1.45
C THR A 185 -22.97 21.50 -0.60
N LYS A 186 -23.71 22.37 -1.23
CA LYS A 186 -24.75 23.16 -0.53
C LYS A 186 -25.84 22.30 0.14
N TYR A 187 -25.89 21.02 -0.20
CA TYR A 187 -26.83 20.05 0.37
C TYR A 187 -26.23 19.19 1.49
N HIS A 188 -24.95 19.38 1.80
CA HIS A 188 -24.19 18.52 2.75
C HIS A 188 -24.97 18.28 4.06
N ASN A 189 -25.33 19.32 4.78
CA ASN A 189 -26.05 19.19 6.06
C ASN A 189 -27.39 18.45 5.92
N ARG A 190 -28.08 18.63 4.78
CA ARG A 190 -29.33 17.95 4.50
C ARG A 190 -29.14 16.46 4.24
N ILE A 191 -28.08 16.12 3.46
CA ILE A 191 -27.69 14.73 3.16
C ILE A 191 -27.30 14.01 4.47
N VAL A 192 -26.37 14.60 5.23
CA VAL A 192 -25.93 14.03 6.53
C VAL A 192 -27.12 13.81 7.47
N SER A 193 -28.01 14.80 7.61
CA SER A 193 -29.21 14.69 8.44
C SER A 193 -30.16 13.59 7.95
N LEU A 194 -30.32 13.43 6.62
CA LEU A 194 -31.14 12.39 6.03
C LEU A 194 -30.59 10.99 6.33
N VAL A 195 -29.28 10.80 6.19
CA VAL A 195 -28.62 9.54 6.56
C VAL A 195 -28.74 9.27 8.04
N GLN A 196 -28.42 10.24 8.91
CA GLN A 196 -28.48 10.07 10.37
C GLN A 196 -29.85 9.62 10.85
N ARG A 197 -30.93 10.22 10.33
CA ARG A 197 -32.31 9.80 10.66
C ARG A 197 -32.63 8.37 10.22
N ASN A 198 -31.92 7.84 9.23
CA ASN A 198 -32.16 6.51 8.66
C ASN A 198 -31.11 5.46 9.11
N LEU A 199 -30.10 5.79 9.93
CA LEU A 199 -29.10 4.82 10.42
C LEU A 199 -29.74 3.63 11.12
N HIS A 200 -30.89 3.83 11.81
CA HIS A 200 -31.63 2.73 12.45
C HIS A 200 -32.12 1.66 11.46
N LYS A 201 -32.38 2.01 10.19
CA LYS A 201 -32.76 1.05 9.14
C LYS A 201 -31.55 0.18 8.75
N ILE A 202 -30.35 0.77 8.69
CA ILE A 202 -29.10 0.03 8.45
C ILE A 202 -28.83 -0.91 9.63
N ALA A 203 -28.95 -0.42 10.86
CA ALA A 203 -28.76 -1.24 12.07
C ALA A 203 -29.73 -2.43 12.10
N ARG A 204 -31.00 -2.23 11.74
CA ARG A 204 -32.00 -3.30 11.67
C ARG A 204 -31.60 -4.39 10.66
N ARG A 205 -31.06 -4.00 9.47
CA ARG A 205 -30.57 -4.94 8.47
C ARG A 205 -29.29 -5.67 8.93
N ALA A 206 -28.45 -5.01 9.72
CA ALA A 206 -27.27 -5.64 10.32
C ALA A 206 -27.64 -6.79 11.26
N ASN A 207 -28.68 -6.61 12.08
CA ASN A 207 -29.10 -7.56 13.11
C ASN A 207 -29.92 -8.76 12.56
N GLN A 208 -30.57 -8.63 11.42
CA GLN A 208 -31.36 -9.71 10.80
C GLN A 208 -30.55 -10.97 10.42
N LYS A 209 -29.23 -10.92 10.41
CA LYS A 209 -28.38 -12.08 10.10
C LYS A 209 -28.17 -13.01 11.31
N THR A 210 -28.32 -12.53 12.52
CA THR A 210 -28.13 -13.33 13.73
C THR A 210 -29.28 -14.30 13.96
N GLU A 211 -30.52 -13.93 13.61
CA GLU A 211 -31.70 -14.76 13.84
C GLU A 211 -31.79 -15.96 12.88
N ASN A 212 -31.31 -15.84 11.64
CA ASN A 212 -31.36 -16.92 10.64
C ASN A 212 -30.19 -17.92 10.74
N ALA A 213 -29.11 -17.60 11.44
CA ALA A 213 -28.00 -18.50 11.66
C ALA A 213 -28.25 -19.47 12.81
N ASP A 214 -29.04 -19.06 13.81
CA ASP A 214 -29.38 -19.86 14.99
C ASP A 214 -30.51 -20.86 14.74
N VAL A 215 -31.32 -20.66 13.70
CA VAL A 215 -32.43 -21.57 13.32
C VAL A 215 -31.95 -22.79 12.52
N ILE A 216 -30.75 -22.74 11.92
CA ILE A 216 -30.19 -23.86 11.10
C ILE A 216 -29.29 -24.79 11.97
N SER A 217 -29.03 -24.42 13.25
CA SER A 217 -28.18 -25.17 14.18
C SER A 217 -28.99 -25.88 15.29
N ALA A 218 -30.30 -25.87 15.22
CA ALA A 218 -31.23 -26.62 16.08
C ALA A 218 -31.96 -27.68 15.21
#